data_d867331acfc42ced59f558bfdb65d9e1
#
_entry.id   d867331acfc42ced59f558bfdb65d9e1
#
_cell.length_a   1.000
_cell.length_b   1.000
_cell.length_c   1.000
_cell.angle_alpha   90.00
_cell.angle_beta   90.00
_cell.angle_gamma   90.00
#
_symmetry.space_group_name_H-M   'P 1'
#
loop_
_entity.id
_entity.type
_entity.pdbx_description
1 polymer ?
#
loop_
_entity_poly.entity_id
_entity_poly.type
_entity_poly.pdbx_seq_one_letter_code
_entity_poly.pdbx_strand_id
1 'polypeptide(L)'
;NIAQPFAKSGMMLTCRKDTGITKPEDFKGKTLGVWFFGNEYPFLSWMSQLGLSTNGGPDGVTVIKQGFNVDPLIQKQADCISTMTYNEYWQVIDGGIPADKLVVFKYEDQGVATMEDGLYVMEDKLKDPAFVDKMAKFVAASMKGWEWARKNPKDAAKIVLDNDASGAQTEKHQVRMMEEINKLTEGSDGKLDVAAAERTVETLLSGGSDPVITKKPEGAWTDA
;
A
#
# COMPACT_ATOMS: atom_id res chain seq x y z
N ASN A 1 6.99 11.64 11.05
CA ASN A 1 5.55 11.63 10.79
C ASN A 1 4.87 12.65 11.70
N ILE A 2 3.97 13.46 11.18
CA ILE A 2 3.17 14.46 11.93
C ILE A 2 1.67 14.20 11.88
N ALA A 3 1.22 13.32 10.98
CA ALA A 3 -0.15 12.80 10.95
C ALA A 3 -0.21 11.52 10.11
N GLN A 4 -1.12 10.63 10.48
CA GLN A 4 -1.35 9.34 9.83
C GLN A 4 -2.82 9.20 9.43
N PRO A 5 -3.24 9.72 8.25
CA PRO A 5 -4.62 9.61 7.79
C PRO A 5 -5.07 8.18 7.49
N PHE A 6 -4.17 7.34 6.97
CA PHE A 6 -4.46 5.93 6.66
C PHE A 6 -4.24 5.07 7.91
N ALA A 7 -5.31 4.45 8.39
CA ALA A 7 -5.27 3.54 9.54
C ALA A 7 -4.89 2.10 9.16
N LYS A 8 -4.97 1.75 7.87
CA LYS A 8 -4.70 0.41 7.35
C LYS A 8 -3.93 0.49 6.04
N SER A 9 -3.15 -0.56 5.75
CA SER A 9 -2.52 -0.73 4.44
C SER A 9 -3.54 -1.19 3.39
N GLY A 10 -3.48 -0.62 2.21
CA GLY A 10 -4.23 -1.08 1.04
C GLY A 10 -3.46 -2.09 0.20
N MET A 11 -2.21 -2.37 0.54
CA MET A 11 -1.33 -3.21 -0.27
C MET A 11 -1.70 -4.69 -0.18
N MET A 12 -1.70 -5.36 -1.31
CA MET A 12 -1.96 -6.79 -1.42
C MET A 12 -1.29 -7.41 -2.63
N LEU A 13 -1.17 -8.73 -2.60
CA LEU A 13 -0.77 -9.53 -3.75
C LEU A 13 -2.02 -10.15 -4.38
N THR A 14 -2.25 -9.89 -5.66
CA THR A 14 -3.39 -10.42 -6.43
C THR A 14 -2.90 -11.48 -7.40
N CYS A 15 -3.45 -12.68 -7.30
CA CYS A 15 -3.06 -13.85 -8.07
C CYS A 15 -4.22 -14.37 -8.91
N ARG A 16 -3.92 -15.00 -10.05
CA ARG A 16 -4.94 -15.75 -10.81
C ARG A 16 -5.17 -17.11 -10.17
N LYS A 17 -6.44 -17.53 -10.07
CA LYS A 17 -6.80 -18.88 -9.57
C LYS A 17 -6.29 -20.02 -10.46
N ASP A 18 -6.13 -19.79 -11.77
CA ASP A 18 -5.66 -20.81 -12.72
C ASP A 18 -4.17 -21.20 -12.50
N THR A 19 -3.45 -20.46 -11.67
CA THR A 19 -2.07 -20.78 -11.27
C THR A 19 -1.97 -21.86 -10.18
N GLY A 20 -3.11 -22.24 -9.58
CA GLY A 20 -3.16 -23.19 -8.47
C GLY A 20 -2.81 -22.59 -7.11
N ILE A 21 -2.54 -21.29 -7.03
CA ILE A 21 -2.26 -20.60 -5.76
C ILE A 21 -3.57 -20.44 -4.98
N THR A 22 -3.57 -20.94 -3.73
CA THR A 22 -4.70 -20.83 -2.79
C THR A 22 -4.28 -20.30 -1.43
N LYS A 23 -3.00 -20.42 -1.10
CA LYS A 23 -2.37 -19.99 0.15
C LYS A 23 -0.93 -19.54 -0.10
N PRO A 24 -0.30 -18.81 0.82
CA PRO A 24 1.05 -18.26 0.60
C PRO A 24 2.13 -19.30 0.31
N GLU A 25 2.03 -20.50 0.89
CA GLU A 25 3.00 -21.57 0.67
C GLU A 25 3.01 -22.06 -0.80
N ASP A 26 1.95 -21.80 -1.56
CA ASP A 26 1.84 -22.15 -2.97
C ASP A 26 2.63 -21.21 -3.89
N PHE A 27 3.27 -20.16 -3.34
CA PHE A 27 4.13 -19.25 -4.12
C PHE A 27 5.41 -19.91 -4.62
N LYS A 28 5.82 -21.02 -4.02
CA LYS A 28 7.01 -21.75 -4.41
C LYS A 28 7.03 -22.07 -5.90
N GLY A 29 8.11 -21.67 -6.59
CA GLY A 29 8.28 -21.83 -8.04
C GLY A 29 7.45 -20.88 -8.91
N LYS A 30 6.72 -19.92 -8.31
CA LYS A 30 5.88 -18.96 -9.04
C LYS A 30 6.62 -17.68 -9.39
N THR A 31 6.06 -16.95 -10.37
CA THR A 31 6.54 -15.63 -10.77
C THR A 31 5.64 -14.55 -10.18
N LEU A 32 6.22 -13.66 -9.38
CA LEU A 32 5.50 -12.61 -8.66
C LEU A 32 5.97 -11.23 -9.13
N GLY A 33 5.05 -10.42 -9.59
CA GLY A 33 5.27 -9.01 -9.89
C GLY A 33 5.25 -8.18 -8.61
N VAL A 34 6.32 -7.44 -8.36
CA VAL A 34 6.51 -6.66 -7.14
C VAL A 34 6.90 -5.23 -7.49
N TRP A 35 6.27 -4.26 -6.86
CA TRP A 35 6.74 -2.88 -6.91
C TRP A 35 8.00 -2.71 -6.09
N PHE A 36 8.88 -1.84 -6.59
CA PHE A 36 10.12 -1.46 -5.93
C PHE A 36 10.03 -0.01 -5.41
N PHE A 37 11.17 0.54 -5.00
CA PHE A 37 11.32 1.88 -4.41
C PHE A 37 10.62 2.05 -3.05
N GLY A 38 10.67 1.00 -2.22
CA GLY A 38 10.13 0.98 -0.87
C GLY A 38 8.98 0.00 -0.69
N ASN A 39 8.22 -0.32 -1.75
CA ASN A 39 7.09 -1.24 -1.68
C ASN A 39 7.49 -2.72 -1.65
N GLU A 40 8.73 -3.05 -2.02
CA GLU A 40 9.27 -4.41 -1.97
C GLU A 40 9.52 -4.92 -0.55
N TYR A 41 9.77 -4.05 0.42
CA TYR A 41 10.21 -4.48 1.75
C TYR A 41 9.20 -5.34 2.51
N PRO A 42 7.91 -5.03 2.58
CA PRO A 42 6.94 -5.91 3.19
C PRO A 42 6.81 -7.25 2.45
N PHE A 43 6.95 -7.27 1.14
CA PHE A 43 7.00 -8.50 0.36
C PHE A 43 8.24 -9.35 0.70
N LEU A 44 9.44 -8.74 0.75
CA LEU A 44 10.69 -9.44 1.09
C LEU A 44 10.64 -10.01 2.49
N SER A 45 10.11 -9.26 3.46
CA SER A 45 9.87 -9.73 4.82
C SER A 45 8.94 -10.94 4.83
N TRP A 46 7.83 -10.88 4.08
CA TRP A 46 6.88 -11.98 3.98
C TRP A 46 7.50 -13.24 3.36
N MET A 47 8.23 -13.12 2.25
CA MET A 47 8.93 -14.26 1.64
C MET A 47 9.95 -14.86 2.60
N SER A 48 10.68 -14.04 3.35
CA SER A 48 11.61 -14.51 4.39
C SER A 48 10.90 -15.30 5.48
N GLN A 49 9.74 -14.84 5.96
CA GLN A 49 8.92 -15.56 6.96
C GLN A 49 8.42 -16.92 6.44
N LEU A 50 8.13 -17.02 5.14
CA LEU A 50 7.74 -18.26 4.48
C LEU A 50 8.93 -19.18 4.15
N GLY A 51 10.18 -18.72 4.38
CA GLY A 51 11.39 -19.47 4.00
C GLY A 51 11.60 -19.56 2.48
N LEU A 52 11.02 -18.64 1.70
CA LEU A 52 11.12 -18.62 0.24
C LEU A 52 12.20 -17.64 -0.22
N SER A 53 13.15 -18.16 -1.04
CA SER A 53 14.13 -17.32 -1.73
C SER A 53 13.43 -16.43 -2.78
N THR A 54 13.87 -15.18 -2.90
CA THR A 54 13.39 -14.25 -3.95
C THR A 54 14.29 -14.20 -5.17
N ASN A 55 15.29 -15.08 -5.23
CA ASN A 55 16.24 -15.19 -6.35
C ASN A 55 15.82 -16.24 -7.40
N GLY A 56 14.60 -16.73 -7.33
CA GLY A 56 14.10 -17.79 -8.21
C GLY A 56 14.50 -19.20 -7.75
N GLY A 57 14.33 -20.14 -8.67
CA GLY A 57 14.61 -21.57 -8.40
C GLY A 57 13.37 -22.33 -7.91
N PRO A 58 13.50 -23.67 -7.83
CA PRO A 58 12.36 -24.53 -7.51
C PRO A 58 11.84 -24.37 -6.07
N ASP A 59 12.67 -23.85 -5.18
CA ASP A 59 12.37 -23.65 -3.76
C ASP A 59 12.14 -22.17 -3.39
N GLY A 60 12.06 -21.30 -4.38
CA GLY A 60 11.86 -19.86 -4.20
C GLY A 60 10.77 -19.30 -5.12
N VAL A 61 10.73 -18.00 -5.19
CA VAL A 61 9.88 -17.23 -6.11
C VAL A 61 10.73 -16.45 -7.10
N THR A 62 10.27 -16.36 -8.34
CA THR A 62 10.87 -15.46 -9.33
C THR A 62 10.21 -14.10 -9.19
N VAL A 63 10.98 -13.08 -8.83
CA VAL A 63 10.49 -11.71 -8.69
C VAL A 63 10.73 -10.96 -9.99
N ILE A 64 9.66 -10.37 -10.54
CA ILE A 64 9.77 -9.41 -11.64
C ILE A 64 9.45 -8.01 -11.13
N LYS A 65 10.25 -7.03 -11.57
CA LYS A 65 10.00 -5.62 -11.24
C LYS A 65 8.76 -5.14 -12.00
N GLN A 66 7.68 -4.95 -11.25
CA GLN A 66 6.40 -4.51 -11.79
C GLN A 66 6.41 -2.99 -12.02
N GLY A 67 5.88 -2.55 -13.17
CA GLY A 67 5.51 -1.16 -13.41
C GLY A 67 4.15 -0.82 -12.79
N PHE A 68 3.71 0.42 -12.97
CA PHE A 68 2.41 0.89 -12.45
C PHE A 68 1.27 0.51 -13.41
N ASN A 69 1.15 -0.79 -13.72
CA ASN A 69 0.11 -1.36 -14.57
C ASN A 69 -0.14 -2.83 -14.18
N VAL A 70 -1.20 -3.41 -14.70
CA VAL A 70 -1.64 -4.77 -14.40
C VAL A 70 -1.36 -5.78 -15.54
N ASP A 71 -0.69 -5.34 -16.59
CA ASP A 71 -0.39 -6.14 -17.78
C ASP A 71 0.32 -7.46 -17.47
N PRO A 72 1.30 -7.52 -16.54
CA PRO A 72 1.96 -8.78 -16.25
C PRO A 72 1.01 -9.89 -15.79
N LEU A 73 -0.07 -9.55 -15.07
CA LEU A 73 -1.07 -10.52 -14.65
C LEU A 73 -2.00 -10.91 -15.81
N ILE A 74 -2.49 -9.92 -16.55
CA ILE A 74 -3.43 -10.12 -17.68
C ILE A 74 -2.75 -10.92 -18.79
N GLN A 75 -1.51 -10.61 -19.11
CA GLN A 75 -0.72 -11.28 -20.15
C GLN A 75 -0.06 -12.60 -19.68
N LYS A 76 -0.34 -13.02 -18.44
CA LYS A 76 0.21 -14.25 -17.82
C LYS A 76 1.74 -14.29 -17.73
N GLN A 77 2.38 -13.14 -17.67
CA GLN A 77 3.82 -12.99 -17.41
C GLN A 77 4.17 -13.18 -15.94
N ALA A 78 3.21 -12.90 -15.05
CA ALA A 78 3.28 -13.16 -13.63
C ALA A 78 2.07 -13.96 -13.16
N ASP A 79 2.27 -14.80 -12.15
CA ASP A 79 1.19 -15.54 -11.48
C ASP A 79 0.41 -14.66 -10.52
N CYS A 80 1.14 -13.74 -9.86
CA CYS A 80 0.60 -12.71 -8.98
C CYS A 80 1.25 -11.36 -9.29
N ILE A 81 0.59 -10.28 -8.90
CA ILE A 81 1.14 -8.91 -8.95
C ILE A 81 0.80 -8.13 -7.69
N SER A 82 1.63 -7.14 -7.37
CA SER A 82 1.30 -6.12 -6.38
C SER A 82 0.11 -5.29 -6.86
N THR A 83 -0.84 -5.05 -5.98
CA THR A 83 -2.03 -4.23 -6.24
C THR A 83 -2.41 -3.48 -4.97
N MET A 84 -3.08 -2.33 -5.14
CA MET A 84 -3.81 -1.70 -4.04
C MET A 84 -5.27 -2.13 -4.06
N THR A 85 -5.87 -2.24 -2.87
CA THR A 85 -7.30 -2.54 -2.71
C THR A 85 -8.19 -1.55 -3.45
N TYR A 86 -7.72 -0.32 -3.65
CA TYR A 86 -8.47 0.78 -4.24
C TYR A 86 -8.16 1.05 -5.71
N ASN A 87 -7.06 0.53 -6.28
CA ASN A 87 -6.64 0.89 -7.64
C ASN A 87 -6.45 -0.34 -8.54
N GLU A 88 -5.28 -0.97 -8.55
CA GLU A 88 -4.89 -1.99 -9.54
C GLU A 88 -5.77 -3.24 -9.48
N TYR A 89 -6.26 -3.62 -8.30
CA TYR A 89 -7.22 -4.73 -8.19
C TYR A 89 -8.42 -4.55 -9.11
N TRP A 90 -8.94 -3.33 -9.16
CA TRP A 90 -10.08 -3.00 -10.01
C TRP A 90 -9.70 -2.86 -11.48
N GLN A 91 -8.47 -2.42 -11.76
CA GLN A 91 -7.93 -2.43 -13.13
C GLN A 91 -7.80 -3.86 -13.67
N VAL A 92 -7.42 -4.83 -12.83
CA VAL A 92 -7.41 -6.26 -13.20
C VAL A 92 -8.83 -6.74 -13.58
N ILE A 93 -9.83 -6.36 -12.79
CA ILE A 93 -11.23 -6.73 -13.06
C ILE A 93 -11.72 -6.06 -14.34
N ASP A 94 -11.51 -4.77 -14.48
CA ASP A 94 -11.90 -4.02 -15.69
C ASP A 94 -11.10 -4.49 -16.94
N GLY A 95 -9.89 -5.04 -16.75
CA GLY A 95 -9.05 -5.68 -17.75
C GLY A 95 -9.49 -7.11 -18.16
N GLY A 96 -10.60 -7.61 -17.59
CA GLY A 96 -11.25 -8.84 -18.05
C GLY A 96 -11.02 -10.08 -17.17
N ILE A 97 -10.37 -9.96 -16.02
CA ILE A 97 -10.25 -11.06 -15.06
C ILE A 97 -11.23 -10.82 -13.90
N PRO A 98 -12.39 -11.49 -13.86
CA PRO A 98 -13.40 -11.26 -12.83
C PRO A 98 -12.91 -11.70 -11.45
N ALA A 99 -13.49 -11.11 -10.39
CA ALA A 99 -13.08 -11.32 -9.00
C ALA A 99 -13.10 -12.81 -8.58
N ASP A 100 -14.05 -13.60 -9.09
CA ASP A 100 -14.14 -15.04 -8.80
C ASP A 100 -12.99 -15.86 -9.40
N LYS A 101 -12.19 -15.29 -10.30
CA LYS A 101 -10.98 -15.87 -10.88
C LYS A 101 -9.69 -15.38 -10.22
N LEU A 102 -9.81 -14.57 -9.17
CA LEU A 102 -8.69 -14.01 -8.42
C LEU A 102 -8.62 -14.61 -7.01
N VAL A 103 -7.39 -14.70 -6.50
CA VAL A 103 -7.08 -14.90 -5.08
C VAL A 103 -6.27 -13.69 -4.64
N VAL A 104 -6.62 -13.10 -3.50
CA VAL A 104 -5.93 -11.93 -2.97
C VAL A 104 -5.37 -12.22 -1.59
N PHE A 105 -4.17 -11.74 -1.36
CA PHE A 105 -3.48 -11.81 -0.07
C PHE A 105 -3.19 -10.38 0.39
N LYS A 106 -3.97 -9.87 1.34
CA LYS A 106 -3.74 -8.55 1.93
C LYS A 106 -2.55 -8.63 2.88
N TYR A 107 -1.65 -7.68 2.81
CA TYR A 107 -0.48 -7.63 3.68
C TYR A 107 -0.86 -7.43 5.15
N GLU A 108 -1.99 -6.76 5.43
CA GLU A 108 -2.58 -6.68 6.78
C GLU A 108 -2.85 -8.08 7.36
N ASP A 109 -3.43 -8.98 6.58
CA ASP A 109 -3.79 -10.33 7.02
C ASP A 109 -2.56 -11.24 7.16
N GLN A 110 -1.42 -10.86 6.57
CA GLN A 110 -0.16 -11.60 6.63
C GLN A 110 0.80 -11.09 7.73
N GLY A 111 0.41 -10.01 8.43
CA GLY A 111 1.21 -9.44 9.51
C GLY A 111 2.47 -8.69 9.04
N VAL A 112 2.56 -8.35 7.76
CA VAL A 112 3.71 -7.65 7.16
C VAL A 112 3.35 -6.27 6.61
N ALA A 113 2.13 -5.80 6.87
CA ALA A 113 1.71 -4.49 6.43
C ALA A 113 2.58 -3.38 7.02
N THR A 114 2.95 -2.43 6.18
CA THR A 114 3.61 -1.19 6.57
C THR A 114 2.59 -0.05 6.57
N MET A 115 2.86 1.01 7.33
CA MET A 115 2.02 2.22 7.27
C MET A 115 2.12 2.88 5.90
N GLU A 116 0.99 3.41 5.43
CA GLU A 116 0.85 4.10 4.14
C GLU A 116 0.34 5.53 4.34
N ASP A 117 0.72 6.41 3.43
CA ASP A 117 0.15 7.74 3.23
C ASP A 117 0.08 8.62 4.49
N GLY A 118 1.18 8.65 5.24
CA GLY A 118 1.37 9.60 6.34
C GLY A 118 1.84 10.97 5.86
N LEU A 119 1.66 11.98 6.70
CA LEU A 119 2.21 13.31 6.50
C LEU A 119 3.56 13.43 7.22
N TYR A 120 4.57 13.93 6.51
CA TYR A 120 5.94 14.00 6.99
C TYR A 120 6.51 15.40 6.82
N VAL A 121 7.35 15.81 7.76
CA VAL A 121 8.14 17.04 7.69
C VAL A 121 9.56 16.77 8.11
N MET A 122 10.47 17.65 7.74
CA MET A 122 11.85 17.60 8.23
C MET A 122 11.88 18.02 9.72
N GLU A 123 12.61 17.27 10.52
CA GLU A 123 12.69 17.48 11.98
C GLU A 123 13.18 18.88 12.37
N ASP A 124 14.16 19.43 11.62
CA ASP A 124 14.68 20.77 11.86
C ASP A 124 13.62 21.87 11.74
N LYS A 125 12.60 21.69 10.91
CA LYS A 125 11.48 22.62 10.73
C LYS A 125 10.58 22.68 11.95
N LEU A 126 10.51 21.61 12.74
CA LEU A 126 9.72 21.58 13.99
C LEU A 126 10.30 22.50 15.09
N LYS A 127 11.51 23.03 14.90
CA LYS A 127 12.11 24.04 15.81
C LYS A 127 11.53 25.44 15.60
N ASP A 128 10.84 25.69 14.48
CA ASP A 128 10.19 26.96 14.18
C ASP A 128 8.71 26.91 14.61
N PRO A 129 8.29 27.68 15.65
CA PRO A 129 6.91 27.69 16.11
C PRO A 129 5.91 28.13 15.03
N ALA A 130 6.31 29.02 14.12
CA ALA A 130 5.44 29.49 13.04
C ALA A 130 5.20 28.37 12.01
N PHE A 131 6.21 27.52 11.76
CA PHE A 131 6.06 26.35 10.92
C PHE A 131 5.15 25.30 11.58
N VAL A 132 5.35 25.05 12.89
CA VAL A 132 4.50 24.10 13.65
C VAL A 132 3.03 24.52 13.60
N ASP A 133 2.72 25.81 13.88
CA ASP A 133 1.35 26.35 13.77
C ASP A 133 0.75 26.16 12.37
N LYS A 134 1.57 26.41 11.34
CA LYS A 134 1.13 26.19 9.95
C LYS A 134 0.81 24.72 9.68
N MET A 135 1.66 23.78 10.15
CA MET A 135 1.44 22.35 9.95
C MET A 135 0.25 21.84 10.75
N ALA A 136 0.04 22.31 11.96
CA ALA A 136 -1.17 21.98 12.73
C ALA A 136 -2.46 22.37 11.97
N LYS A 137 -2.50 23.56 11.36
CA LYS A 137 -3.61 24.01 10.52
C LYS A 137 -3.75 23.17 9.26
N PHE A 138 -2.64 22.80 8.64
CA PHE A 138 -2.64 21.94 7.45
C PHE A 138 -3.17 20.52 7.77
N VAL A 139 -2.70 19.92 8.85
CA VAL A 139 -3.19 18.61 9.32
C VAL A 139 -4.69 18.68 9.60
N ALA A 140 -5.14 19.69 10.37
CA ALA A 140 -6.56 19.87 10.69
C ALA A 140 -7.42 20.03 9.42
N ALA A 141 -6.94 20.79 8.42
CA ALA A 141 -7.63 20.94 7.15
C ALA A 141 -7.66 19.64 6.35
N SER A 142 -6.55 18.90 6.32
CA SER A 142 -6.44 17.60 5.65
C SER A 142 -7.40 16.58 6.26
N MET A 143 -7.47 16.47 7.59
CA MET A 143 -8.38 15.55 8.25
C MET A 143 -9.86 15.92 8.02
N LYS A 144 -10.19 17.22 7.97
CA LYS A 144 -11.55 17.66 7.54
C LYS A 144 -11.84 17.28 6.08
N GLY A 145 -10.85 17.37 5.21
CA GLY A 145 -10.96 16.94 3.82
C GLY A 145 -11.27 15.45 3.72
N TRP A 146 -10.54 14.60 4.46
CA TRP A 146 -10.79 13.16 4.51
C TRP A 146 -12.18 12.83 5.08
N GLU A 147 -12.60 13.49 6.14
CA GLU A 147 -13.95 13.33 6.71
C GLU A 147 -15.04 13.72 5.70
N TRP A 148 -14.85 14.83 4.99
CA TRP A 148 -15.78 15.27 3.96
C TRP A 148 -15.82 14.28 2.78
N ALA A 149 -14.68 13.80 2.32
CA ALA A 149 -14.58 12.82 1.24
C ALA A 149 -15.29 11.50 1.57
N ARG A 150 -15.18 11.02 2.81
CA ARG A 150 -15.93 9.84 3.28
C ARG A 150 -17.44 10.04 3.18
N LYS A 151 -17.94 11.24 3.47
CA LYS A 151 -19.37 11.56 3.41
C LYS A 151 -19.86 11.86 1.99
N ASN A 152 -18.95 12.27 1.11
CA ASN A 152 -19.25 12.75 -0.24
C ASN A 152 -18.34 12.10 -1.30
N PRO A 153 -18.32 10.76 -1.41
CA PRO A 153 -17.33 10.06 -2.24
C PRO A 153 -17.40 10.41 -3.73
N LYS A 154 -18.59 10.67 -4.25
CA LYS A 154 -18.78 11.08 -5.66
C LYS A 154 -18.25 12.48 -5.93
N ASP A 155 -18.51 13.41 -5.02
CA ASP A 155 -18.01 14.79 -5.18
C ASP A 155 -16.50 14.85 -4.98
N ALA A 156 -15.94 14.03 -4.07
CA ALA A 156 -14.50 13.88 -3.90
C ALA A 156 -13.85 13.30 -5.17
N ALA A 157 -14.43 12.25 -5.76
CA ALA A 157 -13.98 11.70 -7.04
C ALA A 157 -14.03 12.74 -8.17
N LYS A 158 -15.08 13.58 -8.20
CA LYS A 158 -15.18 14.67 -9.18
C LYS A 158 -14.05 15.69 -9.02
N ILE A 159 -13.70 16.06 -7.79
CA ILE A 159 -12.56 16.96 -7.55
C ILE A 159 -11.27 16.37 -8.10
N VAL A 160 -11.04 15.06 -7.92
CA VAL A 160 -9.87 14.37 -8.49
C VAL A 160 -9.89 14.47 -10.02
N LEU A 161 -11.02 14.20 -10.65
CA LEU A 161 -11.17 14.28 -12.12
C LEU A 161 -10.97 15.70 -12.65
N ASP A 162 -11.51 16.70 -11.95
CA ASP A 162 -11.36 18.12 -12.33
C ASP A 162 -9.88 18.58 -12.26
N ASN A 163 -9.03 17.86 -11.48
CA ASN A 163 -7.60 18.13 -11.35
C ASN A 163 -6.70 17.12 -12.12
N ASP A 164 -7.29 16.15 -12.82
CA ASP A 164 -6.52 15.19 -13.64
C ASP A 164 -6.07 15.85 -14.95
N ALA A 165 -4.82 16.30 -14.97
CA ALA A 165 -4.21 16.87 -16.17
C ALA A 165 -3.89 15.81 -17.25
N SER A 166 -3.89 14.51 -16.91
CA SER A 166 -3.59 13.42 -17.85
C SER A 166 -4.78 13.06 -18.73
N GLY A 167 -6.01 13.28 -18.23
CA GLY A 167 -7.25 12.82 -18.86
C GLY A 167 -7.40 11.28 -18.89
N ALA A 168 -6.56 10.56 -18.15
CA ALA A 168 -6.56 9.11 -18.14
C ALA A 168 -7.54 8.51 -17.12
N GLN A 169 -8.03 9.31 -16.19
CA GLN A 169 -8.92 8.85 -15.12
C GLN A 169 -10.39 8.81 -15.60
N THR A 170 -11.15 7.88 -15.06
CA THR A 170 -12.60 7.77 -15.34
C THR A 170 -13.40 7.96 -14.06
N GLU A 171 -14.60 8.51 -14.18
CA GLU A 171 -15.51 8.72 -13.04
C GLU A 171 -15.80 7.38 -12.31
N LYS A 172 -16.13 6.34 -13.05
CA LYS A 172 -16.39 5.00 -12.50
C LYS A 172 -15.24 4.51 -11.63
N HIS A 173 -13.99 4.66 -12.11
CA HIS A 173 -12.81 4.20 -11.38
C HIS A 173 -12.54 5.07 -10.16
N GLN A 174 -12.60 6.40 -10.29
CA GLN A 174 -12.34 7.31 -9.19
C GLN A 174 -13.37 7.24 -8.06
N VAL A 175 -14.66 7.06 -8.37
CA VAL A 175 -15.70 6.82 -7.34
C VAL A 175 -15.39 5.53 -6.57
N ARG A 176 -15.04 4.46 -7.27
CA ARG A 176 -14.65 3.19 -6.66
C ARG A 176 -13.39 3.32 -5.79
N MET A 177 -12.35 4.02 -6.30
CA MET A 177 -11.15 4.32 -5.53
C MET A 177 -11.50 5.04 -4.22
N MET A 178 -12.34 6.08 -4.29
CA MET A 178 -12.73 6.84 -3.12
C MET A 178 -13.47 5.97 -2.08
N GLU A 179 -14.37 5.09 -2.54
CA GLU A 179 -15.09 4.17 -1.67
C GLU A 179 -14.15 3.17 -0.95
N GLU A 180 -13.14 2.67 -1.64
CA GLU A 180 -12.15 1.75 -1.06
C GLU A 180 -11.17 2.47 -0.13
N ILE A 181 -10.68 3.66 -0.49
CA ILE A 181 -9.82 4.48 0.35
C ILE A 181 -10.54 4.88 1.65
N ASN A 182 -11.84 5.14 1.57
CA ASN A 182 -12.65 5.43 2.77
C ASN A 182 -12.56 4.30 3.82
N LYS A 183 -12.44 3.05 3.40
CA LYS A 183 -12.27 1.91 4.32
C LYS A 183 -10.89 1.90 5.00
N LEU A 184 -9.86 2.45 4.34
CA LEU A 184 -8.50 2.54 4.88
C LEU A 184 -8.34 3.72 5.84
N THR A 185 -9.13 4.77 5.65
CA THR A 185 -9.14 5.98 6.49
C THR A 185 -10.22 5.96 7.56
N GLU A 186 -11.09 4.94 7.58
CA GLU A 186 -12.17 4.81 8.55
C GLU A 186 -11.64 4.71 9.98
N GLY A 187 -12.18 5.54 10.88
CA GLY A 187 -11.78 5.57 12.28
C GLY A 187 -10.47 6.30 12.57
N SER A 188 -9.75 6.76 11.54
CA SER A 188 -8.55 7.57 11.75
C SER A 188 -8.90 8.98 12.24
N ASP A 189 -8.25 9.40 13.31
CA ASP A 189 -8.25 10.79 13.81
C ASP A 189 -6.98 11.56 13.35
N GLY A 190 -6.14 10.94 12.53
CA GLY A 190 -4.87 11.46 12.08
C GLY A 190 -3.70 11.19 13.01
N LYS A 191 -3.92 10.60 14.18
CA LYS A 191 -2.85 10.18 15.07
C LYS A 191 -2.19 8.91 14.58
N LEU A 192 -0.90 8.80 14.85
CA LEU A 192 -0.15 7.59 14.53
C LEU A 192 -0.51 6.48 15.51
N ASP A 193 -0.84 5.31 14.98
CA ASP A 193 -0.92 4.08 15.77
C ASP A 193 0.49 3.55 16.03
N VAL A 194 0.93 3.60 17.28
CA VAL A 194 2.27 3.18 17.70
C VAL A 194 2.51 1.71 17.39
N ALA A 195 1.51 0.84 17.57
CA ALA A 195 1.65 -0.58 17.26
C ALA A 195 1.84 -0.83 15.75
N ALA A 196 1.14 -0.08 14.90
CA ALA A 196 1.34 -0.13 13.44
C ALA A 196 2.72 0.41 13.03
N ALA A 197 3.20 1.46 13.72
CA ALA A 197 4.56 1.99 13.50
C ALA A 197 5.63 0.97 13.90
N GLU A 198 5.49 0.32 15.05
CA GLU A 198 6.42 -0.73 15.49
C GLU A 198 6.42 -1.92 14.54
N ARG A 199 5.24 -2.40 14.11
CA ARG A 199 5.14 -3.45 13.08
C ARG A 199 5.84 -3.05 11.79
N THR A 200 5.67 -1.81 11.34
CA THR A 200 6.38 -1.27 10.15
C THR A 200 7.89 -1.35 10.34
N VAL A 201 8.40 -0.91 11.47
CA VAL A 201 9.84 -0.96 11.79
C VAL A 201 10.34 -2.41 11.80
N GLU A 202 9.60 -3.33 12.40
CA GLU A 202 9.98 -4.74 12.45
C GLU A 202 9.97 -5.39 11.07
N THR A 203 8.99 -5.06 10.23
CA THR A 203 8.95 -5.50 8.83
C THR A 203 10.18 -5.02 8.07
N LEU A 204 10.62 -3.78 8.28
CA LEU A 204 11.81 -3.22 7.65
C LEU A 204 13.13 -3.78 8.20
N LEU A 205 13.17 -4.18 9.46
CA LEU A 205 14.32 -4.86 10.07
C LEU A 205 14.46 -6.31 9.65
N SER A 206 13.35 -7.00 9.30
CA SER A 206 13.28 -8.42 8.97
C SER A 206 13.29 -8.74 7.48
N GLY A 207 13.61 -7.77 6.64
CA GLY A 207 13.50 -7.84 5.16
C GLY A 207 14.53 -8.75 4.48
N GLY A 208 14.65 -10.03 4.89
CA GLY A 208 15.52 -11.01 4.24
C GLY A 208 17.00 -10.83 4.56
N SER A 209 17.89 -11.14 3.61
CA SER A 209 19.36 -11.03 3.79
C SER A 209 19.89 -9.61 3.86
N ASP A 210 19.12 -8.65 3.30
CA ASP A 210 19.50 -7.24 3.21
C ASP A 210 18.36 -6.35 3.73
N PRO A 211 18.19 -6.25 5.07
CA PRO A 211 17.15 -5.42 5.65
C PRO A 211 17.41 -3.95 5.32
N VAL A 212 16.33 -3.20 5.01
CA VAL A 212 16.43 -1.78 4.63
C VAL A 212 16.92 -0.90 5.76
N ILE A 213 16.65 -1.28 7.00
CA ILE A 213 17.19 -0.65 8.21
C ILE A 213 17.85 -1.71 9.10
N THR A 214 18.91 -1.32 9.80
CA THR A 214 19.68 -2.21 10.68
C THR A 214 19.47 -1.90 12.17
N LYS A 215 18.74 -0.83 12.48
CA LYS A 215 18.38 -0.42 13.84
C LYS A 215 17.02 0.28 13.84
N LYS A 216 16.34 0.25 14.97
CA LYS A 216 15.09 1.02 15.16
C LYS A 216 15.35 2.52 15.01
N PRO A 217 14.51 3.26 14.26
CA PRO A 217 14.62 4.70 14.15
C PRO A 217 14.25 5.37 15.48
N GLU A 218 14.89 6.49 15.77
CA GLU A 218 14.56 7.39 16.89
C GLU A 218 13.92 8.66 16.33
N GLY A 219 12.91 9.22 17.01
CA GLY A 219 12.26 10.46 16.60
C GLY A 219 11.51 10.39 15.27
N ALA A 220 11.05 9.20 14.85
CA ALA A 220 10.38 9.02 13.57
C ALA A 220 8.97 9.65 13.50
N TRP A 221 8.40 10.01 14.66
CA TRP A 221 7.09 10.67 14.76
C TRP A 221 7.03 11.61 15.96
N THR A 222 6.04 12.51 15.98
CA THR A 222 5.75 13.41 17.07
C THR A 222 4.24 13.57 17.26
N ASP A 223 3.82 13.75 18.50
CA ASP A 223 2.45 14.07 18.90
C ASP A 223 2.26 15.58 19.15
N ALA A 224 3.26 16.40 18.83
CA ALA A 224 3.26 17.84 19.08
C ALA A 224 2.32 18.62 18.17
#